data_d73803611167292868f41cbb4ad8c2a0
#
_entry.id   d73803611167292868f41cbb4ad8c2a0
#
_cell.length_a   1.000
_cell.length_b   1.000
_cell.length_c   1.000
_cell.angle_alpha   90.00
_cell.angle_beta   90.00
_cell.angle_gamma   90.00
#
_symmetry.space_group_name_H-M   'P 1'
#
loop_
_entity.id
_entity.type
_entity.pdbx_description
1 polymer ?
#
loop_
_entity_poly.entity_id
_entity_poly.type
_entity_poly.pdbx_seq_one_letter_code
_entity_poly.pdbx_strand_id
1 'polypeptide(L)'
;MPTLMRQINVISRCGARFRTEKLKEFGLCAPHHSYILNICNHPGISQEQLAAHICVDKSNVTRQLAYLENEGYVERKQSETDKRVTLVYPTEKAFRALPAVRETVRAWNEYLTR
;
A
#
# COMPACT_ATOMS: atom_id res chain seq x y z
N MET A 1 -7.80 -22.71 23.30
CA MET A 1 -7.49 -21.28 23.48
C MET A 1 -6.96 -20.70 22.17
N PRO A 2 -7.50 -19.58 21.71
CA PRO A 2 -6.92 -18.92 20.54
C PRO A 2 -5.56 -18.35 20.91
N THR A 3 -4.58 -18.53 20.03
CA THR A 3 -3.26 -17.95 20.20
C THR A 3 -3.27 -16.49 19.73
N LEU A 4 -2.28 -15.72 20.15
CA LEU A 4 -2.10 -14.34 19.65
C LEU A 4 -1.94 -14.33 18.13
N MET A 5 -1.17 -15.28 17.59
CA MET A 5 -0.97 -15.40 16.15
C MET A 5 -2.30 -15.62 15.41
N ARG A 6 -3.16 -16.49 15.93
CA ARG A 6 -4.48 -16.73 15.34
C ARG A 6 -5.33 -15.46 15.35
N GLN A 7 -5.32 -14.74 16.45
CA GLN A 7 -6.06 -13.48 16.58
C GLN A 7 -5.56 -12.43 15.60
N ILE A 8 -4.25 -12.28 15.47
CA ILE A 8 -3.65 -11.36 14.51
C ILE A 8 -4.05 -11.74 13.09
N ASN A 9 -4.01 -13.03 12.75
CA ASN A 9 -4.37 -13.50 11.42
C ASN A 9 -5.85 -13.25 11.10
N VAL A 10 -6.74 -13.44 12.07
CA VAL A 10 -8.17 -13.16 11.89
C VAL A 10 -8.40 -11.68 11.67
N ILE A 11 -7.79 -10.83 12.49
CA ILE A 11 -7.89 -9.37 12.37
C ILE A 11 -7.37 -8.92 11.02
N SER A 12 -6.24 -9.48 10.58
CA SER A 12 -5.64 -9.15 9.29
C SER A 12 -6.57 -9.49 8.12
N ARG A 13 -7.19 -10.67 8.14
CA ARG A 13 -8.12 -11.08 7.07
C ARG A 13 -9.39 -10.24 7.06
N CYS A 14 -9.94 -9.95 8.23
CA CYS A 14 -11.12 -9.07 8.33
C CYS A 14 -10.79 -7.66 7.85
N GLY A 15 -9.61 -7.15 8.21
CA GLY A 15 -9.13 -5.86 7.74
C GLY A 15 -8.96 -5.82 6.23
N ALA A 16 -8.44 -6.91 5.65
CA ALA A 16 -8.28 -7.02 4.20
C ALA A 16 -9.62 -6.96 3.47
N ARG A 17 -10.63 -7.65 3.97
CA ARG A 17 -11.98 -7.60 3.41
C ARG A 17 -12.55 -6.19 3.48
N PHE A 18 -12.40 -5.54 4.63
CA PHE A 18 -12.87 -4.18 4.86
C PHE A 18 -12.22 -3.21 3.87
N ARG A 19 -10.89 -3.28 3.74
CA ARG A 19 -10.14 -2.39 2.83
C ARG A 19 -10.52 -2.62 1.37
N THR A 20 -10.64 -3.87 0.95
CA THR A 20 -11.02 -4.21 -0.42
C THR A 20 -12.39 -3.63 -0.76
N GLU A 21 -13.35 -3.78 0.13
CA GLU A 21 -14.69 -3.25 -0.08
C GLU A 21 -14.68 -1.72 -0.14
N LYS A 22 -13.97 -1.06 0.78
CA LYS A 22 -13.93 0.40 0.84
C LYS A 22 -13.17 1.05 -0.32
N LEU A 23 -12.17 0.36 -0.86
CA LEU A 23 -11.33 0.89 -1.94
C LEU A 23 -11.72 0.39 -3.32
N LYS A 24 -12.77 -0.39 -3.42
CA LYS A 24 -13.25 -1.02 -4.64
C LYS A 24 -13.49 -0.02 -5.77
N GLU A 25 -14.10 1.11 -5.48
CA GLU A 25 -14.40 2.14 -6.49
C GLU A 25 -13.14 2.77 -7.10
N PHE A 26 -12.01 2.67 -6.42
CA PHE A 26 -10.72 3.17 -6.91
C PHE A 26 -9.93 2.11 -7.69
N GLY A 27 -10.48 0.89 -7.80
CA GLY A 27 -9.76 -0.23 -8.40
C GLY A 27 -8.62 -0.74 -7.54
N LEU A 28 -8.67 -0.47 -6.24
CA LEU A 28 -7.64 -0.85 -5.28
C LEU A 28 -8.14 -2.01 -4.41
N CYS A 29 -7.22 -2.89 -4.03
CA CYS A 29 -7.46 -4.01 -3.12
C CYS A 29 -6.73 -3.79 -1.81
N ALA A 30 -6.94 -4.71 -0.87
CA ALA A 30 -6.42 -4.61 0.48
C ALA A 30 -4.94 -4.22 0.59
N PRO A 31 -4.00 -4.86 -0.15
CA PRO A 31 -2.58 -4.56 0.03
C PRO A 31 -2.19 -3.17 -0.45
N HIS A 32 -2.98 -2.55 -1.32
CA HIS A 32 -2.60 -1.30 -1.96
C HIS A 32 -2.58 -0.09 -1.02
N HIS A 33 -3.31 -0.15 0.10
CA HIS A 33 -3.37 0.98 1.04
C HIS A 33 -1.98 1.37 1.56
N SER A 34 -1.16 0.38 1.93
CA SER A 34 0.19 0.65 2.44
C SER A 34 1.08 1.26 1.37
N TYR A 35 0.93 0.81 0.12
CA TYR A 35 1.69 1.34 -1.00
C TYR A 35 1.34 2.81 -1.24
N ILE A 36 0.06 3.12 -1.34
CA ILE A 36 -0.39 4.49 -1.57
C ILE A 36 0.07 5.41 -0.43
N LEU A 37 -0.13 5.00 0.82
CA LEU A 37 0.29 5.80 1.98
C LEU A 37 1.79 6.09 1.99
N ASN A 38 2.60 5.06 1.80
CA ASN A 38 4.06 5.22 1.88
C ASN A 38 4.61 6.01 0.69
N ILE A 39 4.10 5.77 -0.51
CA ILE A 39 4.57 6.47 -1.69
C ILE A 39 4.17 7.94 -1.67
N CYS A 40 2.95 8.26 -1.24
CA CYS A 40 2.52 9.65 -1.11
C CYS A 40 3.25 10.40 -0.01
N ASN A 41 3.61 9.71 1.09
CA ASN A 41 4.37 10.30 2.19
C ASN A 41 5.86 10.46 1.86
N HIS A 42 6.38 9.63 0.97
CA HIS A 42 7.81 9.61 0.61
C HIS A 42 7.99 9.53 -0.91
N PRO A 43 7.61 10.58 -1.66
CA PRO A 43 7.81 10.58 -3.12
C PRO A 43 9.29 10.37 -3.45
N GLY A 44 9.55 9.47 -4.39
CA GLY A 44 10.92 9.12 -4.73
C GLY A 44 11.52 8.00 -3.89
N ILE A 45 10.71 7.35 -3.05
CA ILE A 45 11.18 6.19 -2.27
C ILE A 45 11.63 5.08 -3.22
N SER A 46 12.74 4.40 -2.89
CA SER A 46 13.18 3.26 -3.68
C SER A 46 12.28 2.04 -3.44
N GLN A 47 12.22 1.14 -4.41
CA GLN A 47 11.47 -0.11 -4.24
C GLN A 47 11.98 -0.92 -3.04
N GLU A 48 13.27 -0.87 -2.80
CA GLU A 48 13.90 -1.57 -1.68
C GLU A 48 13.49 -0.98 -0.32
N GLN A 49 13.49 0.36 -0.22
CA GLN A 49 13.01 1.06 0.98
C GLN A 49 11.54 0.80 1.22
N LEU A 50 10.74 0.80 0.14
CA LEU A 50 9.31 0.53 0.22
C LEU A 50 9.04 -0.88 0.76
N ALA A 51 9.79 -1.87 0.26
CA ALA A 51 9.68 -3.25 0.74
C ALA A 51 9.96 -3.34 2.25
N ALA A 52 10.98 -2.63 2.72
CA ALA A 52 11.35 -2.58 4.12
C ALA A 52 10.26 -1.92 4.98
N HIS A 53 9.71 -0.79 4.51
CA HIS A 53 8.66 -0.07 5.23
C HIS A 53 7.38 -0.88 5.37
N ILE A 54 6.99 -1.61 4.33
CA ILE A 54 5.76 -2.40 4.31
C ILE A 54 5.98 -3.80 4.89
N CYS A 55 7.23 -4.23 4.99
CA CYS A 55 7.61 -5.55 5.47
C CYS A 55 7.11 -6.67 4.53
N VAL A 56 7.42 -6.52 3.25
CA VAL A 56 7.09 -7.50 2.21
C VAL A 56 8.33 -7.83 1.39
N ASP A 57 8.29 -8.91 0.66
CA ASP A 57 9.43 -9.30 -0.18
C ASP A 57 9.47 -8.48 -1.48
N LYS A 58 10.63 -8.50 -2.14
CA LYS A 58 10.87 -7.72 -3.36
C LYS A 58 9.95 -8.13 -4.51
N SER A 59 9.62 -9.41 -4.63
CA SER A 59 8.75 -9.88 -5.70
C SER A 59 7.32 -9.38 -5.52
N ASN A 60 6.85 -9.28 -4.27
CA ASN A 60 5.55 -8.68 -3.96
C ASN A 60 5.53 -7.21 -4.39
N VAL A 61 6.56 -6.45 -4.00
CA VAL A 61 6.67 -5.02 -4.36
C VAL A 61 6.61 -4.85 -5.87
N THR A 62 7.40 -5.64 -6.61
CA THR A 62 7.45 -5.55 -8.07
C THR A 62 6.07 -5.79 -8.69
N ARG A 63 5.36 -6.82 -8.23
CA ARG A 63 4.01 -7.13 -8.74
C ARG A 63 2.99 -6.04 -8.41
N GLN A 64 3.00 -5.57 -7.18
CA GLN A 64 2.03 -4.56 -6.75
C GLN A 64 2.29 -3.22 -7.44
N LEU A 65 3.56 -2.84 -7.60
CA LEU A 65 3.91 -1.60 -8.29
C LEU A 65 3.59 -1.68 -9.78
N ALA A 66 3.75 -2.84 -10.40
CA ALA A 66 3.35 -3.02 -11.81
C ALA A 66 1.85 -2.79 -11.97
N TYR A 67 1.04 -3.33 -11.06
CA TYR A 67 -0.40 -3.09 -11.06
C TYR A 67 -0.73 -1.61 -10.87
N LEU A 68 -0.13 -1.00 -9.84
CA LEU A 68 -0.40 0.42 -9.52
C LEU A 68 0.06 1.36 -10.64
N GLU A 69 1.17 1.04 -11.30
CA GLU A 69 1.65 1.80 -12.44
C GLU A 69 0.69 1.68 -13.62
N ASN A 70 0.24 0.45 -13.90
CA ASN A 70 -0.73 0.19 -14.97
C ASN A 70 -2.06 0.92 -14.72
N GLU A 71 -2.47 1.04 -13.46
CA GLU A 71 -3.69 1.76 -13.07
C GLU A 71 -3.48 3.28 -12.96
N GLY A 72 -2.26 3.75 -13.17
CA GLY A 72 -1.97 5.18 -13.18
C GLY A 72 -1.74 5.81 -11.82
N TYR A 73 -1.53 5.01 -10.77
CA TYR A 73 -1.29 5.53 -9.42
C TYR A 73 0.16 5.91 -9.15
N VAL A 74 1.10 5.24 -9.79
CA VAL A 74 2.52 5.48 -9.56
C VAL A 74 3.29 5.55 -10.88
N GLU A 75 4.47 6.16 -10.81
CA GLU A 75 5.48 6.12 -11.87
C GLU A 75 6.76 5.56 -11.28
N ARG A 76 7.44 4.71 -12.04
CA ARG A 76 8.73 4.17 -11.64
C ARG A 76 9.82 4.73 -12.54
N LYS A 77 10.92 5.16 -11.92
CA LYS A 77 12.07 5.73 -12.65
C LYS A 77 13.36 5.15 -12.12
N GLN A 78 14.30 4.89 -13.00
CA GLN A 78 15.65 4.50 -12.55
C GLN A 78 16.33 5.71 -11.90
N SER A 79 17.08 5.45 -10.83
CA SER A 79 17.89 6.49 -10.19
C SER A 79 18.98 6.96 -11.15
N GLU A 80 19.21 8.26 -11.21
CA GLU A 80 20.28 8.82 -12.04
C GLU A 80 21.67 8.49 -11.48
N THR A 81 21.76 8.32 -10.16
CA THR A 81 23.03 8.04 -9.49
C THR A 81 23.37 6.54 -9.41
N ASP A 82 22.35 5.67 -9.43
CA ASP A 82 22.54 4.23 -9.42
C ASP A 82 21.42 3.55 -10.21
N LYS A 83 21.75 3.12 -11.42
CA LYS A 83 20.77 2.52 -12.35
C LYS A 83 20.17 1.21 -11.86
N ARG A 84 20.75 0.60 -10.81
CA ARG A 84 20.18 -0.60 -10.20
C ARG A 84 19.03 -0.29 -9.26
N VAL A 85 18.84 0.98 -8.92
CA VAL A 85 17.81 1.44 -7.99
C VAL A 85 16.63 2.00 -8.77
N THR A 86 15.45 1.51 -8.46
CA THR A 86 14.19 2.02 -9.02
C THR A 86 13.50 2.91 -7.98
N LEU A 87 13.18 4.12 -8.36
CA LEU A 87 12.49 5.10 -7.53
C LEU A 87 11.01 5.14 -7.90
N VAL A 88 10.15 5.35 -6.91
CA VAL A 88 8.70 5.33 -7.09
C VAL A 88 8.12 6.69 -6.73
N TYR A 89 7.29 7.23 -7.60
CA TYR A 89 6.64 8.53 -7.42
C TYR A 89 5.13 8.38 -7.50
N PRO A 90 4.38 9.06 -6.63
CA PRO A 90 2.92 9.08 -6.75
C PRO A 90 2.50 9.99 -7.90
N THR A 91 1.39 9.64 -8.52
CA THR A 91 0.75 10.50 -9.52
C THR A 91 -0.33 11.36 -8.85
N GLU A 92 -0.91 12.27 -9.60
CA GLU A 92 -2.05 13.04 -9.13
C GLU A 92 -3.22 12.12 -8.74
N LYS A 93 -3.42 11.03 -9.48
CA LYS A 93 -4.45 10.04 -9.17
C LYS A 93 -4.24 9.43 -7.78
N ALA A 94 -2.99 9.15 -7.41
CA ALA A 94 -2.67 8.64 -6.06
C ALA A 94 -3.05 9.66 -4.98
N PHE A 95 -2.73 10.92 -5.18
CA PHE A 95 -3.09 11.97 -4.23
C PHE A 95 -4.59 12.17 -4.13
N ARG A 96 -5.34 11.96 -5.20
CA ARG A 96 -6.80 12.03 -5.17
C ARG A 96 -7.42 10.86 -4.40
N ALA A 97 -6.82 9.68 -4.46
CA ALA A 97 -7.28 8.51 -3.72
C ALA A 97 -6.85 8.54 -2.24
N LEU A 98 -5.82 9.30 -1.90
CA LEU A 98 -5.21 9.31 -0.58
C LEU A 98 -6.21 9.58 0.56
N PRO A 99 -7.13 10.57 0.46
CA PRO A 99 -8.09 10.79 1.54
C PRO A 99 -8.96 9.57 1.83
N ALA A 100 -9.39 8.84 0.79
CA ALA A 100 -10.19 7.64 0.95
C ALA A 100 -9.38 6.51 1.59
N VAL A 101 -8.10 6.40 1.22
CA VAL A 101 -7.19 5.41 1.82
C VAL A 101 -7.00 5.72 3.31
N ARG A 102 -6.74 6.97 3.66
CA ARG A 102 -6.57 7.40 5.06
C ARG A 102 -7.84 7.16 5.87
N GLU A 103 -8.99 7.49 5.31
CA GLU A 103 -10.27 7.28 5.97
C GLU A 103 -10.53 5.80 6.22
N THR A 104 -10.20 4.94 5.26
CA THR A 104 -10.35 3.50 5.40
C THR A 104 -9.52 2.96 6.56
N VAL A 105 -8.27 3.40 6.67
CA VAL A 105 -7.37 2.99 7.76
C VAL A 105 -7.89 3.51 9.10
N ARG A 106 -8.31 4.78 9.13
CA ARG A 106 -8.87 5.40 10.33
C ARG A 106 -10.12 4.64 10.82
N ALA A 107 -11.04 4.34 9.91
CA ALA A 107 -12.28 3.65 10.24
C ALA A 107 -12.02 2.24 10.79
N TRP A 108 -11.06 1.53 10.22
CA TRP A 108 -10.68 0.20 10.71
C TRP A 108 -10.07 0.27 12.10
N ASN A 109 -9.16 1.22 12.33
CA ASN A 109 -8.56 1.44 13.64
C ASN A 109 -9.61 1.77 14.70
N GLU A 110 -10.54 2.65 14.37
CA GLU A 110 -11.63 2.99 15.29
C GLU A 110 -12.47 1.77 15.65
N TYR A 111 -12.78 0.94 14.67
CA TYR A 111 -13.53 -0.30 14.90
C TYR A 111 -12.76 -1.24 15.85
N LEU A 112 -11.45 -1.39 15.65
CA LEU A 112 -10.62 -2.27 16.47
C LEU A 112 -10.47 -1.79 17.91
N THR A 113 -10.58 -0.49 18.14
CA THR A 113 -10.31 0.12 19.47
C THR A 113 -11.57 0.55 20.22
N ARG A 114 -12.73 0.18 19.73
CA ARG A 114 -13.99 0.49 20.41
C ARG A 114 -14.12 -0.14 21.77
#